data_6495122b51009162d547467ecd8e4e73
#
_entry.id   6495122b51009162d547467ecd8e4e73
#
_cell.length_a   1.000
_cell.length_b   1.000
_cell.length_c   1.000
_cell.angle_alpha   90.00
_cell.angle_beta   90.00
_cell.angle_gamma   90.00
#
_symmetry.space_group_name_H-M   'P 1'
#
loop_
_entity.id
_entity.type
_entity.pdbx_description
1 polymer ?
#
loop_
_entity_poly.entity_id
_entity_poly.type
_entity_poly.pdbx_seq_one_letter_code
_entity_poly.pdbx_strand_id
1 'polypeptide(L)'
;MVESIQTAIIGAGPAGLFAAEKLAQAGYGVAVFNRDIRPGGMAEYGIYPEKHALKAGLRKQFQQILANDKVHYYGNLCIGTDRCITIETLQSWGAPAILVACGAQGTKWLGIPGEKLTGVYHAKDLVYHYNLL
;
A
#
# COMPACT_ATOMS: atom_id res chain seq x y z
N MET A 1 28.03 -5.32 1.70
CA MET A 1 27.24 -6.45 1.17
C MET A 1 25.83 -5.94 0.99
N VAL A 2 25.26 -6.04 -0.20
CA VAL A 2 23.83 -5.74 -0.40
C VAL A 2 23.06 -6.80 0.39
N GLU A 3 22.30 -6.39 1.42
CA GLU A 3 21.45 -7.34 2.15
C GLU A 3 20.48 -7.99 1.16
N SER A 4 20.41 -9.31 1.20
CA SER A 4 19.49 -10.05 0.32
C SER A 4 18.05 -9.76 0.72
N ILE A 5 17.24 -9.29 -0.22
CA ILE A 5 15.80 -9.13 0.00
C ILE A 5 15.17 -10.53 0.07
N GLN A 6 14.59 -10.86 1.23
CA GLN A 6 13.94 -12.15 1.45
C GLN A 6 12.42 -12.10 1.31
N THR A 7 11.85 -10.91 1.36
CA THR A 7 10.39 -10.76 1.19
C THR A 7 10.06 -9.53 0.35
N ALA A 8 9.25 -9.70 -0.68
CA ALA A 8 8.63 -8.63 -1.43
C ALA A 8 7.19 -8.40 -0.90
N ILE A 9 6.86 -7.17 -0.54
CA ILE A 9 5.52 -6.79 -0.09
C ILE A 9 4.88 -5.88 -1.14
N ILE A 10 3.71 -6.25 -1.63
CA ILE A 10 2.95 -5.49 -2.62
C ILE A 10 1.85 -4.70 -1.88
N GLY A 11 2.07 -3.40 -1.72
CA GLY A 11 1.18 -2.48 -1.02
C GLY A 11 1.76 -1.97 0.30
N ALA A 12 1.91 -0.65 0.41
CA ALA A 12 2.37 0.04 1.61
C ALA A 12 1.19 0.66 2.40
N GLY A 13 0.08 -0.05 2.47
CA GLY A 13 -0.99 0.22 3.43
C GLY A 13 -0.61 -0.26 4.84
N PRO A 14 -1.48 -0.08 5.85
CA PRO A 14 -1.19 -0.51 7.21
C PRO A 14 -0.76 -1.98 7.31
N ALA A 15 -1.44 -2.88 6.61
CA ALA A 15 -1.13 -4.31 6.63
C ALA A 15 0.30 -4.59 6.12
N GLY A 16 0.69 -3.99 4.98
CA GLY A 16 2.03 -4.17 4.40
C GLY A 16 3.13 -3.56 5.27
N LEU A 17 2.90 -2.36 5.81
CA LEU A 17 3.90 -1.67 6.63
C LEU A 17 4.13 -2.37 7.98
N PHE A 18 3.08 -2.81 8.67
CA PHE A 18 3.25 -3.56 9.90
C PHE A 18 3.86 -4.96 9.66
N ALA A 19 3.56 -5.59 8.53
CA ALA A 19 4.23 -6.82 8.14
C ALA A 19 5.73 -6.57 7.88
N ALA A 20 6.09 -5.49 7.18
CA ALA A 20 7.48 -5.10 6.96
C ALA A 20 8.22 -4.88 8.28
N GLU A 21 7.58 -4.19 9.25
CA GLU A 21 8.14 -4.00 10.58
C GLU A 21 8.47 -5.34 11.28
N LYS A 22 7.50 -6.26 11.29
CA LYS A 22 7.68 -7.56 11.95
C LYS A 22 8.76 -8.42 11.29
N LEU A 23 8.80 -8.41 9.96
CA LEU A 23 9.83 -9.13 9.21
C LEU A 23 11.23 -8.53 9.45
N ALA A 24 11.34 -7.21 9.41
CA ALA A 24 12.61 -6.52 9.69
C ALA A 24 13.08 -6.75 11.13
N GLN A 25 12.18 -6.73 12.12
CA GLN A 25 12.49 -7.08 13.52
C GLN A 25 12.97 -8.53 13.67
N ALA A 26 12.46 -9.44 12.84
CA ALA A 26 12.92 -10.83 12.78
C ALA A 26 14.22 -11.02 12.00
N GLY A 27 14.81 -9.94 11.46
CA GLY A 27 16.09 -9.96 10.77
C GLY A 27 16.02 -10.10 9.25
N TYR A 28 14.82 -10.16 8.65
CA TYR A 28 14.65 -10.32 7.22
C TYR A 28 14.76 -8.98 6.47
N GLY A 29 15.42 -9.01 5.30
CA GLY A 29 15.40 -7.90 4.34
C GLY A 29 14.07 -7.86 3.58
N VAL A 30 13.45 -6.69 3.52
CA VAL A 30 12.09 -6.50 2.96
C VAL A 30 12.09 -5.42 1.90
N ALA A 31 11.53 -5.71 0.71
CA ALA A 31 11.22 -4.72 -0.32
C ALA A 31 9.72 -4.44 -0.31
N VAL A 32 9.32 -3.20 -0.11
CA VAL A 32 7.92 -2.76 -0.12
C VAL A 32 7.63 -1.99 -1.39
N PHE A 33 6.78 -2.51 -2.25
CA PHE A 33 6.36 -1.89 -3.50
C PHE A 33 4.98 -1.25 -3.33
N ASN A 34 4.84 -0.01 -3.76
CA ASN A 34 3.58 0.71 -3.64
C ASN A 34 3.23 1.47 -4.91
N ARG A 35 1.98 1.35 -5.35
CA ARG A 35 1.46 2.06 -6.52
C ARG A 35 1.51 3.58 -6.32
N ASP A 36 1.17 4.04 -5.12
CA ASP A 36 1.13 5.46 -4.80
C ASP A 36 2.52 5.93 -4.34
N ILE A 37 2.82 7.22 -4.54
CA ILE A 37 4.10 7.80 -4.08
C ILE A 37 4.17 7.80 -2.55
N ARG A 38 3.04 8.09 -1.88
CA ARG A 38 2.97 8.14 -0.43
C ARG A 38 2.57 6.78 0.15
N PRO A 39 3.29 6.28 1.15
CA PRO A 39 2.87 5.12 1.91
C PRO A 39 1.68 5.45 2.82
N GLY A 40 0.99 4.41 3.30
CA GLY A 40 -0.09 4.54 4.28
C GLY A 40 -1.43 4.02 3.78
N GLY A 41 -1.68 3.94 2.45
CA GLY A 41 -2.93 3.45 1.90
C GLY A 41 -4.15 4.13 2.51
N MET A 42 -5.14 3.37 3.00
CA MET A 42 -6.36 3.95 3.58
C MET A 42 -6.12 4.74 4.89
N ALA A 43 -5.01 4.55 5.58
CA ALA A 43 -4.63 5.40 6.71
C ALA A 43 -4.21 6.81 6.24
N GLU A 44 -3.66 6.92 5.03
CA GLU A 44 -3.33 8.21 4.42
C GLU A 44 -4.52 8.82 3.69
N TYR A 45 -5.22 8.01 2.87
CA TYR A 45 -6.23 8.49 1.92
C TYR A 45 -7.66 8.37 2.40
N GLY A 46 -7.94 7.56 3.44
CA GLY A 46 -9.28 7.29 3.94
C GLY A 46 -9.62 7.95 5.28
N ILE A 47 -8.65 8.49 6.00
CA ILE A 47 -8.89 9.20 7.26
C ILE A 47 -9.25 10.66 6.95
N TYR A 48 -10.37 11.13 7.51
CA TYR A 48 -10.83 12.50 7.33
C TYR A 48 -9.85 13.55 7.89
N PRO A 49 -9.77 14.74 7.28
CA PRO A 49 -8.87 15.82 7.71
C PRO A 49 -9.04 16.23 9.16
N GLU A 50 -10.24 16.18 9.72
CA GLU A 50 -10.52 16.53 11.12
C GLU A 50 -9.81 15.61 12.12
N LYS A 51 -9.43 14.39 11.70
CA LYS A 51 -8.66 13.44 12.48
C LYS A 51 -7.15 13.61 12.26
N HIS A 52 -6.71 14.85 12.06
CA HIS A 52 -5.30 15.17 11.73
C HIS A 52 -4.28 14.62 12.74
N ALA A 53 -4.59 14.64 14.04
CA ALA A 53 -3.69 14.12 15.07
C ALA A 53 -3.47 12.60 14.92
N LEU A 54 -4.53 11.83 14.66
CA LEU A 54 -4.45 10.40 14.38
C LEU A 54 -3.62 10.13 13.12
N LYS A 55 -3.91 10.87 12.05
CA LYS A 55 -3.20 10.74 10.77
C LYS A 55 -1.71 11.08 10.93
N ALA A 56 -1.38 12.12 11.68
CA ALA A 56 0.00 12.50 11.97
C ALA A 56 0.73 11.42 12.79
N GLY A 57 0.07 10.82 13.78
CA GLY A 57 0.61 9.71 14.56
C GLY A 57 0.94 8.50 13.70
N LEU A 58 0.03 8.10 12.82
CA LEU A 58 0.24 7.00 11.88
C LEU A 58 1.38 7.29 10.89
N ARG A 59 1.45 8.50 10.34
CA ARG A 59 2.55 8.92 9.46
C ARG A 59 3.91 8.78 10.15
N LYS A 60 4.01 9.24 11.40
CA LYS A 60 5.23 9.12 12.19
C LYS A 60 5.63 7.65 12.38
N GLN A 61 4.67 6.80 12.70
CA GLN A 61 4.91 5.36 12.86
C GLN A 61 5.38 4.71 11.55
N PHE A 62 4.72 5.02 10.43
CA PHE A 62 5.13 4.51 9.12
C PHE A 62 6.50 5.00 8.69
N GLN A 63 6.85 6.26 9.00
CA GLN A 63 8.20 6.76 8.76
C GLN A 63 9.26 6.01 9.57
N GLN A 64 8.97 5.65 10.83
CA GLN A 64 9.87 4.85 11.65
C GLN A 64 10.07 3.44 11.06
N ILE A 65 9.01 2.82 10.56
CA ILE A 65 9.11 1.51 9.88
C ILE A 65 10.00 1.62 8.63
N LEU A 66 9.78 2.64 7.81
CA LEU A 66 10.52 2.85 6.57
C LEU A 66 11.96 3.34 6.78
N ALA A 67 12.29 3.84 7.96
CA ALA A 67 13.66 4.21 8.35
C ALA A 67 14.51 3.02 8.81
N ASN A 68 13.95 1.83 8.91
CA ASN A 68 14.69 0.61 9.25
C ASN A 68 15.56 0.18 8.06
N ASP A 69 16.85 -0.06 8.30
CA ASP A 69 17.83 -0.40 7.27
C ASP A 69 17.47 -1.66 6.47
N LYS A 70 16.65 -2.55 7.04
CA LYS A 70 16.16 -3.77 6.38
C LYS A 70 14.91 -3.56 5.53
N VAL A 71 14.31 -2.36 5.54
CA VAL A 71 13.09 -2.05 4.79
C VAL A 71 13.40 -1.10 3.63
N HIS A 72 13.27 -1.58 2.41
CA HIS A 72 13.48 -0.80 1.19
C HIS A 72 12.13 -0.45 0.56
N TYR A 73 11.84 0.84 0.45
CA TYR A 73 10.57 1.32 -0.11
C TYR A 73 10.69 1.79 -1.56
N TYR A 74 9.79 1.29 -2.39
CA TYR A 74 9.67 1.64 -3.80
C TYR A 74 8.26 2.17 -4.09
N GLY A 75 8.10 3.47 -4.07
CA GLY A 75 6.85 4.16 -4.42
C GLY A 75 6.69 4.38 -5.92
N ASN A 76 5.47 4.69 -6.33
CA ASN A 76 5.09 4.91 -7.74
C ASN A 76 5.38 3.71 -8.65
N LEU A 77 5.31 2.50 -8.10
CA LEU A 77 5.50 1.25 -8.83
C LEU A 77 4.23 0.39 -8.76
N CYS A 78 3.68 0.08 -9.92
CA CYS A 78 2.50 -0.77 -10.04
C CYS A 78 2.91 -2.19 -10.42
N ILE A 79 2.58 -3.15 -9.57
CA ILE A 79 2.77 -4.57 -9.81
C ILE A 79 1.47 -5.15 -10.39
N GLY A 80 1.55 -5.88 -11.50
CA GLY A 80 0.37 -6.50 -12.11
C GLY A 80 0.65 -7.10 -13.47
N THR A 81 -0.29 -7.87 -14.02
CA THR A 81 -0.16 -8.60 -15.29
C THR A 81 0.10 -7.70 -16.49
N ASP A 82 -0.51 -6.51 -16.51
CA ASP A 82 -0.38 -5.54 -17.62
C ASP A 82 0.60 -4.41 -17.30
N ARG A 83 1.58 -4.66 -16.40
CA ARG A 83 2.54 -3.67 -15.94
C ARG A 83 3.97 -4.11 -16.22
N CYS A 84 4.90 -3.15 -16.14
CA CYS A 84 6.32 -3.42 -16.33
C CYS A 84 6.90 -4.42 -15.32
N ILE A 85 6.31 -4.49 -14.11
CA ILE A 85 6.71 -5.41 -13.05
C ILE A 85 5.55 -6.34 -12.75
N THR A 86 5.79 -7.64 -12.90
CA THR A 86 4.84 -8.69 -12.60
C THR A 86 5.27 -9.48 -11.37
N ILE A 87 4.44 -10.41 -10.90
CA ILE A 87 4.80 -11.32 -9.82
C ILE A 87 5.97 -12.20 -10.25
N GLU A 88 5.96 -12.68 -11.50
CA GLU A 88 7.03 -13.48 -12.08
C GLU A 88 8.36 -12.69 -12.12
N THR A 89 8.29 -11.38 -12.40
CA THR A 89 9.46 -10.50 -12.34
C THR A 89 10.03 -10.45 -10.92
N LEU A 90 9.19 -10.29 -9.88
CA LEU A 90 9.64 -10.30 -8.49
C LEU A 90 10.28 -11.64 -8.10
N GLN A 91 9.71 -12.76 -8.57
CA GLN A 91 10.27 -14.09 -8.38
C GLN A 91 11.65 -14.24 -9.06
N SER A 92 11.79 -13.72 -10.28
CA SER A 92 13.05 -13.76 -11.03
C SER A 92 14.15 -12.92 -10.36
N TRP A 93 13.79 -11.89 -9.59
CA TRP A 93 14.73 -11.11 -8.78
C TRP A 93 15.17 -11.83 -7.51
N GLY A 94 14.69 -13.05 -7.28
CA GLY A 94 15.09 -13.90 -6.18
C GLY A 94 14.35 -13.61 -4.87
N ALA A 95 13.18 -12.98 -4.89
CA ALA A 95 12.36 -12.85 -3.70
C ALA A 95 11.69 -14.20 -3.36
N PRO A 96 12.13 -14.91 -2.30
CA PRO A 96 11.60 -16.23 -1.97
C PRO A 96 10.18 -16.18 -1.40
N ALA A 97 9.74 -15.03 -0.91
CA ALA A 97 8.39 -14.81 -0.41
C ALA A 97 7.79 -13.52 -0.95
N ILE A 98 6.52 -13.57 -1.33
CA ILE A 98 5.75 -12.40 -1.81
C ILE A 98 4.50 -12.28 -0.95
N LEU A 99 4.35 -11.13 -0.28
CA LEU A 99 3.16 -10.79 0.49
C LEU A 99 2.30 -9.77 -0.29
N VAL A 100 1.08 -10.14 -0.64
CA VAL A 100 0.12 -9.24 -1.29
C VAL A 100 -0.72 -8.53 -0.23
N ALA A 101 -0.51 -7.23 -0.06
CA ALA A 101 -1.17 -6.35 0.92
C ALA A 101 -1.76 -5.09 0.26
N CYS A 102 -2.21 -5.20 -0.99
CA CYS A 102 -2.68 -4.08 -1.82
C CYS A 102 -4.07 -3.55 -1.44
N GLY A 103 -4.76 -4.17 -0.47
CA GLY A 103 -6.11 -3.79 -0.04
C GLY A 103 -7.18 -4.06 -1.09
N ALA A 104 -8.41 -3.63 -0.80
CA ALA A 104 -9.56 -3.74 -1.70
C ALA A 104 -9.69 -2.47 -2.54
N GLN A 105 -9.17 -2.47 -3.75
CA GLN A 105 -9.17 -1.30 -4.63
C GLN A 105 -10.46 -1.13 -5.44
N GLY A 106 -11.12 -2.25 -5.79
CA GLY A 106 -12.38 -2.24 -6.53
C GLY A 106 -13.58 -1.94 -5.63
N THR A 107 -14.57 -1.27 -6.20
CA THR A 107 -15.87 -1.07 -5.58
C THR A 107 -16.85 -2.09 -6.12
N LYS A 108 -17.66 -2.69 -5.24
CA LYS A 108 -18.70 -3.63 -5.64
C LYS A 108 -19.99 -2.87 -5.90
N TRP A 109 -20.55 -3.03 -7.10
CA TRP A 109 -21.86 -2.52 -7.46
C TRP A 109 -22.96 -3.34 -6.80
N LEU A 110 -24.06 -2.70 -6.44
CA LEU A 110 -25.22 -3.36 -5.81
C LEU A 110 -26.09 -4.13 -6.80
N GLY A 111 -26.04 -3.77 -8.09
CA GLY A 111 -26.86 -4.34 -9.14
C GLY A 111 -28.27 -3.77 -9.17
N ILE A 112 -28.49 -2.56 -8.64
CA ILE A 112 -29.79 -1.91 -8.60
C ILE A 112 -29.94 -0.89 -9.74
N PRO A 113 -31.19 -0.64 -10.22
CA PRO A 113 -31.43 0.37 -11.22
C PRO A 113 -30.97 1.76 -10.75
N GLY A 114 -30.28 2.49 -11.64
CA GLY A 114 -29.84 3.85 -11.36
C GLY A 114 -28.47 3.98 -10.69
N GLU A 115 -27.83 2.90 -10.25
CA GLU A 115 -26.54 2.96 -9.55
C GLU A 115 -25.39 3.59 -10.37
N LYS A 116 -25.51 3.60 -11.71
CA LYS A 116 -24.52 4.15 -12.64
C LYS A 116 -24.92 5.48 -13.25
N LEU A 117 -25.98 6.12 -12.75
CA LEU A 117 -26.41 7.43 -13.24
C LEU A 117 -25.40 8.52 -12.87
N THR A 118 -25.34 9.56 -13.69
CA THR A 118 -24.53 10.75 -13.40
C THR A 118 -25.01 11.36 -12.07
N GLY A 119 -24.06 11.66 -11.17
CA GLY A 119 -24.35 12.17 -9.84
C GLY A 119 -24.46 11.08 -8.76
N VAL A 120 -24.40 9.80 -9.14
CA VAL A 120 -24.29 8.68 -8.19
C VAL A 120 -22.83 8.30 -8.03
N TYR A 121 -22.31 8.41 -6.83
CA TYR A 121 -20.91 8.15 -6.51
C TYR A 121 -20.78 7.04 -5.50
N HIS A 122 -19.70 6.29 -5.59
CA HIS A 122 -19.34 5.35 -4.56
C HIS A 122 -18.74 6.08 -3.34
N ALA A 123 -19.04 5.59 -2.13
CA ALA A 123 -18.53 6.21 -0.89
C ALA A 123 -17.00 6.41 -0.89
N LYS A 124 -16.25 5.50 -1.51
CA LYS A 124 -14.80 5.63 -1.65
C LYS A 124 -14.40 6.86 -2.45
N ASP A 125 -15.12 7.15 -3.55
CA ASP A 125 -14.82 8.28 -4.41
C ASP A 125 -15.07 9.61 -3.68
N LEU A 126 -16.15 9.66 -2.87
CA LEU A 126 -16.43 10.80 -2.01
C LEU A 126 -15.33 11.01 -0.97
N VAL A 127 -14.86 9.94 -0.32
CA VAL A 127 -13.78 10.01 0.69
C VAL A 127 -12.47 10.49 0.06
N TYR A 128 -12.14 10.03 -1.13
CA TYR A 128 -10.96 10.49 -1.86
C TYR A 128 -11.08 11.96 -2.23
N HIS A 129 -12.19 12.37 -2.81
CA HIS A 129 -12.44 13.77 -3.14
C HIS A 129 -12.34 14.68 -1.91
N TYR A 130 -12.91 14.25 -0.77
CA TYR A 130 -12.83 14.99 0.49
C TYR A 130 -11.40 15.11 1.04
N ASN A 131 -10.54 14.15 0.75
CA ASN A 131 -9.12 14.18 1.11
C ASN A 131 -8.23 14.85 0.02
N LEU A 132 -8.82 15.52 -0.97
CA LEU A 132 -8.13 16.24 -2.04
C LEU A 132 -7.28 15.33 -2.94
N LEU A 133 -7.83 14.19 -3.33
CA LEU A 133 -7.19 13.19 -4.20
C LEU A 133 -7.90 13.09 -5.55
#